data_771273c719c586d0af1bb97a7028890c
#
_entry.id   771273c719c586d0af1bb97a7028890c
#
_cell.length_a   1.000
_cell.length_b   1.000
_cell.length_c   1.000
_cell.angle_alpha   90.00
_cell.angle_beta   90.00
_cell.angle_gamma   90.00
#
_symmetry.space_group_name_H-M   'P 1'
#
loop_
_entity.id
_entity.type
_entity.pdbx_description
1 polymer ?
#
loop_
_entity_poly.entity_id
_entity_poly.type
_entity_poly.pdbx_seq_one_letter_code
_entity_poly.pdbx_strand_id
1 'polypeptide(L)'
;MSRPVLYTSSPLLASKTPVWRSKFIVAAIAIGFVGLAGRAAWVQVFGNDFFQKQGEVRFARTLELPANRGRILDRNGLLLATSVAAPSIWAIPEDVDATPEKLAQLARLLEMPQSDLRKKLADEDKTFVWLKRQVDEPVAQQIAALNIKGIYQRKEYKRKYPEGEAAAHVVGFTNVENVGQEGVELSFSKELSGRAGSRRVIKDRLGRVVEDVGETVPPVDGRDLQLSIDSKVQFFAFQKLRDAVVANKARAGSVVVLDAITGELLALANYPSYVPDRRQNLTGAQLRNIALTDVFEPGSTMKPFTVGLALETGRVKVNTPIQTAPGRIQITGSTISDAHPHGVLTVEEVIQKSSNVGTVKMAMQMQPREMWEMYSQVGIGQK
;
A
#
# COMPACT_ATOMS: atom_id res chain seq x y z
N MET A 1 -49.09 75.25 -32.92
CA MET A 1 -50.28 74.40 -32.71
C MET A 1 -50.05 73.04 -33.31
N SER A 2 -49.66 72.07 -32.52
CA SER A 2 -49.44 70.65 -32.92
C SER A 2 -50.77 69.91 -32.88
N ARG A 3 -51.16 69.33 -34.00
CA ARG A 3 -52.39 68.47 -34.05
C ARG A 3 -52.10 67.13 -33.33
N PRO A 4 -53.00 66.67 -32.52
CA PRO A 4 -52.89 65.35 -31.88
C PRO A 4 -53.08 64.25 -32.95
N VAL A 5 -52.08 63.30 -33.00
CA VAL A 5 -52.18 62.11 -33.86
C VAL A 5 -53.13 61.10 -33.15
N LEU A 6 -54.30 60.90 -33.75
CA LEU A 6 -55.29 59.90 -33.29
C LEU A 6 -54.81 58.50 -33.75
N TYR A 7 -54.38 57.66 -32.80
CA TYR A 7 -53.88 56.28 -33.04
C TYR A 7 -55.03 55.26 -33.24
N THR A 8 -56.23 55.70 -33.62
CA THR A 8 -57.41 54.82 -33.65
C THR A 8 -57.81 54.29 -35.03
N SER A 9 -56.93 54.40 -36.05
CA SER A 9 -57.37 53.98 -37.41
C SER A 9 -56.43 52.92 -38.06
N SER A 10 -55.92 51.94 -37.28
CA SER A 10 -55.32 50.77 -37.89
C SER A 10 -56.42 49.84 -38.45
N PRO A 11 -56.43 49.52 -39.76
CA PRO A 11 -57.40 48.57 -40.34
C PRO A 11 -57.42 47.23 -39.67
N LEU A 12 -56.31 46.86 -39.01
CA LEU A 12 -56.16 45.59 -38.25
C LEU A 12 -56.95 45.60 -36.95
N LEU A 13 -57.22 46.76 -36.33
CA LEU A 13 -58.02 46.90 -35.12
C LEU A 13 -59.56 47.02 -35.40
N ALA A 14 -59.93 47.33 -36.64
CA ALA A 14 -61.35 47.43 -37.06
C ALA A 14 -62.01 46.09 -37.45
N SER A 15 -61.18 45.01 -37.63
CA SER A 15 -61.77 43.70 -37.95
C SER A 15 -62.24 43.02 -36.67
N LYS A 16 -63.55 43.14 -36.38
CA LYS A 16 -64.20 42.34 -35.33
C LYS A 16 -64.12 40.87 -35.72
N THR A 17 -63.23 40.15 -35.11
CA THR A 17 -63.19 38.68 -35.27
C THR A 17 -64.52 38.12 -34.79
N PRO A 18 -65.16 37.21 -35.58
CA PRO A 18 -66.39 36.60 -35.13
C PRO A 18 -66.25 36.01 -33.73
N VAL A 19 -67.23 36.27 -32.84
CA VAL A 19 -67.24 35.91 -31.42
C VAL A 19 -66.94 34.42 -31.21
N TRP A 20 -67.32 33.56 -32.14
CA TRP A 20 -67.14 32.13 -32.09
C TRP A 20 -65.63 31.78 -32.21
N ARG A 21 -64.78 32.54 -32.99
CA ARG A 21 -63.37 32.33 -33.12
C ARG A 21 -62.64 32.61 -31.80
N SER A 22 -62.99 33.71 -31.14
CA SER A 22 -62.45 34.05 -29.83
C SER A 22 -62.78 32.99 -28.77
N LYS A 23 -64.04 32.51 -28.77
CA LYS A 23 -64.51 31.43 -27.89
C LYS A 23 -63.74 30.12 -28.20
N PHE A 24 -63.50 29.81 -29.47
CA PHE A 24 -62.77 28.63 -29.88
C PHE A 24 -61.32 28.68 -29.38
N ILE A 25 -60.67 29.84 -29.52
CA ILE A 25 -59.25 30.01 -29.04
C ILE A 25 -59.20 29.87 -27.54
N VAL A 26 -60.10 30.49 -26.79
CA VAL A 26 -60.18 30.38 -25.33
C VAL A 26 -60.50 28.95 -24.92
N ALA A 27 -61.41 28.25 -25.60
CA ALA A 27 -61.67 26.83 -25.31
C ALA A 27 -60.44 25.94 -25.59
N ALA A 28 -59.74 26.16 -26.69
CA ALA A 28 -58.53 25.41 -27.04
C ALA A 28 -57.42 25.63 -26.00
N ILE A 29 -57.22 26.88 -25.54
CA ILE A 29 -56.28 27.22 -24.47
C ILE A 29 -56.69 26.53 -23.15
N ALA A 30 -57.98 26.61 -22.79
CA ALA A 30 -58.51 25.98 -21.58
C ALA A 30 -58.32 24.46 -21.60
N ILE A 31 -58.60 23.80 -22.72
CA ILE A 31 -58.35 22.35 -22.90
C ILE A 31 -56.84 22.05 -22.77
N GLY A 32 -55.96 22.89 -23.34
CA GLY A 32 -54.53 22.76 -23.19
C GLY A 32 -54.08 22.83 -21.72
N PHE A 33 -54.61 23.80 -20.96
CA PHE A 33 -54.32 23.91 -19.53
C PHE A 33 -54.88 22.74 -18.71
N VAL A 34 -56.07 22.25 -19.01
CA VAL A 34 -56.64 21.04 -18.37
C VAL A 34 -55.76 19.82 -18.67
N GLY A 35 -55.31 19.66 -19.91
CA GLY A 35 -54.40 18.61 -20.30
C GLY A 35 -53.05 18.69 -19.56
N LEU A 36 -52.47 19.88 -19.42
CA LEU A 36 -51.27 20.13 -18.64
C LEU A 36 -51.45 19.85 -17.15
N ALA A 37 -52.57 20.31 -16.57
CA ALA A 37 -52.91 20.02 -15.17
C ALA A 37 -53.13 18.52 -14.92
N GLY A 38 -53.82 17.83 -15.83
CA GLY A 38 -53.97 16.36 -15.77
C GLY A 38 -52.64 15.63 -15.88
N ARG A 39 -51.74 16.10 -16.76
CA ARG A 39 -50.40 15.55 -16.89
C ARG A 39 -49.53 15.82 -15.64
N ALA A 40 -49.64 17.00 -15.08
CA ALA A 40 -48.94 17.35 -13.84
C ALA A 40 -49.40 16.47 -12.68
N ALA A 41 -50.75 16.32 -12.51
CA ALA A 41 -51.33 15.43 -11.51
C ALA A 41 -50.88 13.96 -11.70
N TRP A 42 -50.87 13.47 -12.96
CA TRP A 42 -50.37 12.13 -13.26
C TRP A 42 -48.94 11.94 -12.86
N VAL A 43 -48.03 12.86 -13.22
CA VAL A 43 -46.62 12.79 -12.89
C VAL A 43 -46.39 12.87 -11.38
N GLN A 44 -47.11 13.73 -10.66
CA GLN A 44 -46.92 13.96 -9.22
C GLN A 44 -47.57 12.89 -8.34
N VAL A 45 -48.70 12.28 -8.76
CA VAL A 45 -49.43 11.31 -7.93
C VAL A 45 -49.16 9.87 -8.35
N PHE A 46 -49.24 9.56 -9.63
CA PHE A 46 -49.11 8.19 -10.13
C PHE A 46 -47.74 7.83 -10.68
N GLY A 47 -46.96 8.80 -11.16
CA GLY A 47 -45.65 8.58 -11.75
C GLY A 47 -44.46 8.94 -10.83
N ASN A 48 -44.74 9.38 -9.59
CA ASN A 48 -43.70 9.91 -8.69
C ASN A 48 -42.53 8.94 -8.50
N ASP A 49 -42.81 7.68 -8.17
CA ASP A 49 -41.79 6.64 -7.94
C ASP A 49 -40.94 6.36 -9.18
N PHE A 50 -41.54 6.37 -10.36
CA PHE A 50 -40.84 6.19 -11.61
C PHE A 50 -39.88 7.35 -11.90
N PHE A 51 -40.35 8.58 -11.76
CA PHE A 51 -39.55 9.76 -12.05
C PHE A 51 -38.49 10.01 -10.99
N GLN A 52 -38.75 9.71 -9.71
CA GLN A 52 -37.76 9.70 -8.65
C GLN A 52 -36.66 8.70 -8.95
N LYS A 53 -36.98 7.43 -9.26
CA LYS A 53 -35.99 6.41 -9.65
C LYS A 53 -35.16 6.81 -10.86
N GLN A 54 -35.77 7.44 -11.87
CA GLN A 54 -35.07 7.96 -13.04
C GLN A 54 -34.10 9.12 -12.66
N GLY A 55 -34.51 9.99 -11.76
CA GLY A 55 -33.66 11.04 -11.19
C GLY A 55 -32.50 10.46 -10.39
N GLU A 56 -32.78 9.50 -9.51
CA GLU A 56 -31.77 8.80 -8.71
C GLU A 56 -30.72 8.12 -9.61
N VAL A 57 -31.15 7.40 -10.66
CA VAL A 57 -30.20 6.74 -11.59
C VAL A 57 -29.26 7.73 -12.27
N ARG A 58 -29.73 8.95 -12.55
CA ARG A 58 -28.90 9.99 -13.20
C ARG A 58 -27.94 10.70 -12.25
N PHE A 59 -28.37 10.98 -11.02
CA PHE A 59 -27.66 11.82 -10.07
C PHE A 59 -27.04 11.06 -8.89
N ALA A 60 -27.51 9.83 -8.61
CA ALA A 60 -26.91 9.02 -7.57
C ALA A 60 -25.49 8.58 -7.92
N ARG A 61 -24.62 8.70 -6.93
CA ARG A 61 -23.24 8.23 -6.98
C ARG A 61 -22.98 7.34 -5.77
N THR A 62 -22.23 6.27 -5.97
CA THR A 62 -21.77 5.44 -4.87
C THR A 62 -20.46 6.02 -4.35
N LEU A 63 -20.46 6.43 -3.09
CA LEU A 63 -19.26 6.80 -2.36
C LEU A 63 -18.71 5.55 -1.68
N GLU A 64 -17.45 5.27 -1.92
CA GLU A 64 -16.75 4.21 -1.23
C GLU A 64 -16.39 4.67 0.19
N LEU A 65 -16.68 3.82 1.18
CA LEU A 65 -16.29 4.01 2.57
C LEU A 65 -15.04 3.15 2.82
N PRO A 66 -13.86 3.76 3.02
CA PRO A 66 -12.64 2.99 3.15
C PRO A 66 -12.66 2.12 4.41
N ALA A 67 -12.29 0.85 4.25
CA ALA A 67 -12.00 -0.05 5.35
C ALA A 67 -10.65 0.31 5.97
N ASN A 68 -10.49 0.07 7.27
CA ASN A 68 -9.22 0.16 7.94
C ASN A 68 -8.40 -1.11 7.64
N ARG A 69 -7.13 -0.94 7.29
CA ARG A 69 -6.24 -2.07 7.02
C ARG A 69 -5.81 -2.72 8.33
N GLY A 70 -5.89 -4.06 8.43
CA GLY A 70 -5.52 -4.85 9.61
C GLY A 70 -4.10 -4.55 10.08
N ARG A 71 -3.86 -4.70 11.38
CA ARG A 71 -2.55 -4.50 12.00
C ARG A 71 -1.63 -5.66 11.68
N ILE A 72 -0.32 -5.40 11.65
CA ILE A 72 0.71 -6.43 11.65
C ILE A 72 1.38 -6.35 13.01
N LEU A 73 1.39 -7.47 13.71
CA LEU A 73 1.90 -7.61 15.07
C LEU A 73 3.09 -8.57 15.08
N ASP A 74 4.01 -8.35 16.00
CA ASP A 74 5.05 -9.31 16.32
C ASP A 74 4.47 -10.47 17.14
N ARG A 75 5.30 -11.47 17.50
CA ARG A 75 4.90 -12.64 18.30
C ARG A 75 4.37 -12.28 19.69
N ASN A 76 4.71 -11.10 20.22
CA ASN A 76 4.33 -10.60 21.54
C ASN A 76 3.16 -9.60 21.48
N GLY A 77 2.58 -9.36 20.30
CA GLY A 77 1.50 -8.41 20.10
C GLY A 77 1.95 -6.95 19.93
N LEU A 78 3.26 -6.68 19.76
CA LEU A 78 3.77 -5.34 19.47
C LEU A 78 3.49 -4.95 18.01
N LEU A 79 3.23 -3.67 17.79
CA LEU A 79 2.87 -3.15 16.46
C LEU A 79 4.08 -3.07 15.53
N LEU A 80 4.04 -3.82 14.42
CA LEU A 80 4.97 -3.70 13.29
C LEU A 80 4.39 -2.80 12.19
N ALA A 81 3.08 -2.83 11.98
CA ALA A 81 2.37 -1.91 11.10
C ALA A 81 0.95 -1.64 11.61
N THR A 82 0.51 -0.39 11.49
CA THR A 82 -0.85 0.04 11.83
C THR A 82 -1.31 1.15 10.90
N SER A 83 -2.62 1.34 10.78
CA SER A 83 -3.19 2.45 10.03
C SER A 83 -3.70 3.51 11.00
N VAL A 84 -3.40 4.77 10.72
CA VAL A 84 -3.89 5.93 11.46
C VAL A 84 -4.77 6.78 10.55
N ALA A 85 -5.76 7.47 11.12
CA ALA A 85 -6.57 8.42 10.38
C ALA A 85 -5.67 9.53 9.82
N ALA A 86 -5.77 9.78 8.52
CA ALA A 86 -5.02 10.79 7.82
C ALA A 86 -5.88 11.36 6.68
N PRO A 87 -6.72 12.38 6.99
CA PRO A 87 -7.62 12.95 6.00
C PRO A 87 -6.87 13.51 4.80
N SER A 88 -7.47 13.38 3.63
CA SER A 88 -6.96 13.99 2.40
C SER A 88 -7.73 15.27 2.10
N ILE A 89 -7.00 16.33 1.77
CA ILE A 89 -7.54 17.65 1.49
C ILE A 89 -7.73 17.80 -0.02
N TRP A 90 -8.93 18.20 -0.41
CA TRP A 90 -9.28 18.44 -1.81
C TRP A 90 -10.09 19.72 -1.96
N ALA A 91 -10.17 20.24 -3.16
CA ALA A 91 -10.85 21.47 -3.47
C ALA A 91 -11.79 21.33 -4.67
N ILE A 92 -12.82 22.17 -4.69
CA ILE A 92 -13.57 22.56 -5.88
C ILE A 92 -13.10 23.98 -6.23
N PRO A 93 -12.23 24.17 -7.25
CA PRO A 93 -11.62 25.47 -7.52
C PRO A 93 -12.63 26.61 -7.71
N GLU A 94 -13.72 26.40 -8.44
CA GLU A 94 -14.82 27.37 -8.65
C GLU A 94 -15.45 27.87 -7.32
N ASP A 95 -15.50 27.00 -6.30
CA ASP A 95 -16.13 27.32 -5.01
C ASP A 95 -15.16 27.97 -4.00
N VAL A 96 -13.84 28.04 -4.32
CA VAL A 96 -12.86 28.54 -3.36
C VAL A 96 -13.01 30.03 -3.15
N ASP A 97 -13.46 30.39 -1.96
CA ASP A 97 -13.56 31.77 -1.49
C ASP A 97 -12.68 31.96 -0.26
N ALA A 98 -11.52 32.58 -0.44
CA ALA A 98 -10.55 32.80 0.61
C ALA A 98 -9.67 34.02 0.38
N THR A 99 -9.36 34.70 1.49
CA THR A 99 -8.41 35.82 1.45
C THR A 99 -6.98 35.33 1.14
N PRO A 100 -6.11 36.18 0.59
CA PRO A 100 -4.71 35.81 0.34
C PRO A 100 -3.98 35.29 1.59
N GLU A 101 -4.32 35.80 2.79
CA GLU A 101 -3.75 35.37 4.06
C GLU A 101 -4.15 33.96 4.40
N LYS A 102 -5.43 33.59 4.23
CA LYS A 102 -5.93 32.22 4.44
C LYS A 102 -5.30 31.23 3.46
N LEU A 103 -5.15 31.61 2.20
CA LEU A 103 -4.45 30.78 1.20
C LEU A 103 -2.97 30.60 1.54
N ALA A 104 -2.30 31.64 2.07
CA ALA A 104 -0.93 31.53 2.55
C ALA A 104 -0.80 30.58 3.76
N GLN A 105 -1.77 30.64 4.69
CA GLN A 105 -1.82 29.71 5.84
C GLN A 105 -2.08 28.27 5.37
N LEU A 106 -3.04 28.07 4.45
CA LEU A 106 -3.32 26.75 3.87
C LEU A 106 -2.07 26.19 3.17
N ALA A 107 -1.36 26.98 2.38
CA ALA A 107 -0.13 26.56 1.72
C ALA A 107 0.95 26.10 2.72
N ARG A 108 1.11 26.81 3.84
CA ARG A 108 2.04 26.45 4.93
C ARG A 108 1.63 25.12 5.59
N LEU A 109 0.35 24.97 5.96
CA LEU A 109 -0.16 23.74 6.56
C LEU A 109 -0.04 22.53 5.62
N LEU A 110 -0.20 22.74 4.33
CA LEU A 110 -0.01 21.71 3.32
C LEU A 110 1.47 21.47 2.95
N GLU A 111 2.41 22.25 3.53
CA GLU A 111 3.84 22.18 3.21
C GLU A 111 4.10 22.28 1.70
N MET A 112 3.38 23.16 1.01
CA MET A 112 3.55 23.40 -0.43
C MET A 112 3.77 24.87 -0.74
N PRO A 113 4.53 25.20 -1.83
CA PRO A 113 4.67 26.54 -2.30
C PRO A 113 3.31 27.18 -2.63
N GLN A 114 3.10 28.43 -2.25
CA GLN A 114 1.86 29.17 -2.56
C GLN A 114 1.58 29.24 -4.06
N SER A 115 2.63 29.30 -4.89
CA SER A 115 2.53 29.25 -6.35
C SER A 115 1.87 27.95 -6.84
N ASP A 116 2.21 26.81 -6.22
CA ASP A 116 1.68 25.50 -6.62
C ASP A 116 0.24 25.33 -6.15
N LEU A 117 -0.09 25.85 -4.97
CA LEU A 117 -1.47 25.90 -4.51
C LEU A 117 -2.34 26.74 -5.49
N ARG A 118 -1.85 27.93 -5.87
CA ARG A 118 -2.56 28.77 -6.85
C ARG A 118 -2.72 28.09 -8.20
N LYS A 119 -1.69 27.40 -8.71
CA LYS A 119 -1.80 26.62 -9.96
C LYS A 119 -2.85 25.53 -9.88
N LYS A 120 -2.93 24.83 -8.75
CA LYS A 120 -3.94 23.79 -8.54
C LYS A 120 -5.38 24.34 -8.51
N LEU A 121 -5.54 25.56 -8.04
CA LEU A 121 -6.84 26.25 -7.92
C LEU A 121 -7.19 27.13 -9.13
N ALA A 122 -6.27 27.30 -10.10
CA ALA A 122 -6.48 28.19 -11.25
C ALA A 122 -7.43 27.65 -12.32
N ASP A 123 -7.68 26.35 -12.34
CA ASP A 123 -8.54 25.68 -13.31
C ASP A 123 -9.95 25.51 -12.71
N GLU A 124 -10.78 26.53 -12.90
CA GLU A 124 -12.15 26.61 -12.34
C GLU A 124 -13.12 25.59 -12.98
N ASP A 125 -12.78 25.03 -14.16
CA ASP A 125 -13.61 23.99 -14.79
C ASP A 125 -13.52 22.64 -14.06
N LYS A 126 -12.52 22.47 -13.19
CA LYS A 126 -12.36 21.26 -12.40
C LYS A 126 -13.28 21.24 -11.18
N THR A 127 -14.11 20.22 -11.12
CA THR A 127 -14.99 19.98 -9.97
C THR A 127 -14.29 19.23 -8.82
N PHE A 128 -13.04 18.83 -8.99
CA PHE A 128 -12.29 18.08 -7.98
C PHE A 128 -10.77 18.19 -8.22
N VAL A 129 -10.04 18.66 -7.21
CA VAL A 129 -8.57 18.73 -7.24
C VAL A 129 -7.99 18.30 -5.89
N TRP A 130 -7.11 17.27 -5.89
CA TRP A 130 -6.33 16.95 -4.70
C TRP A 130 -5.32 18.05 -4.40
N LEU A 131 -5.41 18.63 -3.19
CA LEU A 131 -4.38 19.53 -2.69
C LEU A 131 -3.24 18.72 -2.05
N LYS A 132 -3.53 17.94 -1.01
CA LYS A 132 -2.58 17.01 -0.39
C LYS A 132 -3.33 15.80 0.16
N ARG A 133 -2.78 14.61 -0.06
CA ARG A 133 -3.36 13.37 0.48
C ARG A 133 -2.68 12.97 1.78
N GLN A 134 -3.41 12.26 2.63
CA GLN A 134 -2.93 11.65 3.87
C GLN A 134 -2.21 12.65 4.79
N VAL A 135 -2.88 13.77 5.06
CA VAL A 135 -2.42 14.80 5.99
C VAL A 135 -2.58 14.30 7.42
N ASP A 136 -1.64 14.63 8.29
CA ASP A 136 -1.75 14.25 9.70
C ASP A 136 -2.97 14.92 10.36
N GLU A 137 -3.69 14.17 11.20
CA GLU A 137 -4.97 14.58 11.79
C GLU A 137 -4.94 15.98 12.45
N PRO A 138 -3.91 16.37 13.26
CA PRO A 138 -3.86 17.71 13.85
C PRO A 138 -3.76 18.82 12.80
N VAL A 139 -3.07 18.58 11.68
CA VAL A 139 -2.94 19.54 10.57
C VAL A 139 -4.28 19.65 9.82
N ALA A 140 -4.96 18.53 9.61
CA ALA A 140 -6.28 18.53 8.98
C ALA A 140 -7.30 19.32 9.82
N GLN A 141 -7.26 19.21 11.14
CA GLN A 141 -8.10 20.01 12.05
C GLN A 141 -7.80 21.50 11.96
N GLN A 142 -6.51 21.89 11.88
CA GLN A 142 -6.12 23.28 11.66
C GLN A 142 -6.62 23.81 10.31
N ILE A 143 -6.56 23.00 9.25
CA ILE A 143 -7.10 23.37 7.94
C ILE A 143 -8.62 23.55 8.01
N ALA A 144 -9.34 22.66 8.69
CA ALA A 144 -10.78 22.80 8.91
C ALA A 144 -11.13 24.12 9.65
N ALA A 145 -10.33 24.49 10.66
CA ALA A 145 -10.52 25.71 11.42
C ALA A 145 -10.37 27.01 10.60
N LEU A 146 -9.65 26.96 9.45
CA LEU A 146 -9.59 28.11 8.53
C LEU A 146 -10.94 28.43 7.89
N ASN A 147 -11.86 27.47 7.88
CA ASN A 147 -13.21 27.59 7.34
C ASN A 147 -13.22 28.24 5.93
N ILE A 148 -12.44 27.67 5.02
CA ILE A 148 -12.35 28.12 3.62
C ILE A 148 -13.41 27.38 2.82
N LYS A 149 -14.34 28.13 2.25
CA LYS A 149 -15.33 27.57 1.32
C LYS A 149 -14.61 26.96 0.11
N GLY A 150 -15.11 25.85 -0.43
CA GLY A 150 -14.51 25.13 -1.55
C GLY A 150 -13.34 24.20 -1.18
N ILE A 151 -12.91 24.17 0.10
CA ILE A 151 -11.93 23.21 0.61
C ILE A 151 -12.62 22.16 1.47
N TYR A 152 -12.36 20.90 1.17
CA TYR A 152 -13.03 19.76 1.79
C TYR A 152 -12.02 18.72 2.27
N GLN A 153 -12.49 17.85 3.17
CA GLN A 153 -11.71 16.71 3.67
C GLN A 153 -12.41 15.40 3.26
N ARG A 154 -11.60 14.42 2.90
CA ARG A 154 -12.04 13.05 2.69
C ARG A 154 -11.30 12.15 3.67
N LYS A 155 -12.03 11.30 4.38
CA LYS A 155 -11.45 10.32 5.30
C LYS A 155 -10.58 9.34 4.50
N GLU A 156 -9.33 9.28 4.88
CA GLU A 156 -8.35 8.30 4.40
C GLU A 156 -7.53 7.80 5.59
N TYR A 157 -6.75 6.76 5.37
CA TYR A 157 -5.84 6.19 6.36
C TYR A 157 -4.41 6.21 5.82
N LYS A 158 -3.45 6.43 6.72
CA LYS A 158 -2.03 6.36 6.42
C LYS A 158 -1.41 5.21 7.18
N ARG A 159 -0.64 4.37 6.48
CA ARG A 159 0.07 3.27 7.10
C ARG A 159 1.29 3.78 7.84
N LYS A 160 1.52 3.28 9.06
CA LYS A 160 2.64 3.60 9.94
C LYS A 160 3.40 2.33 10.30
N TYR A 161 4.72 2.46 10.37
CA TYR A 161 5.65 1.37 10.61
C TYR A 161 6.58 1.74 11.77
N PRO A 162 6.19 1.43 13.03
CA PRO A 162 6.93 1.88 14.23
C PRO A 162 8.40 1.44 14.25
N GLU A 163 8.70 0.24 13.75
CA GLU A 163 10.06 -0.31 13.73
C GLU A 163 10.94 0.26 12.58
N GLY A 164 10.39 1.10 11.73
CA GLY A 164 11.13 1.80 10.67
C GLY A 164 12.01 0.89 9.83
N GLU A 165 13.31 1.22 9.73
CA GLU A 165 14.29 0.49 8.94
C GLU A 165 14.50 -0.96 9.38
N ALA A 166 14.35 -1.22 10.69
CA ALA A 166 14.69 -2.52 11.25
C ALA A 166 13.81 -3.65 10.73
N ALA A 167 12.51 -3.40 10.52
CA ALA A 167 11.55 -4.38 10.05
C ALA A 167 11.10 -4.18 8.60
N ALA A 168 11.68 -3.21 7.87
CA ALA A 168 11.23 -2.79 6.56
C ALA A 168 11.08 -3.92 5.54
N HIS A 169 12.07 -4.81 5.44
CA HIS A 169 12.05 -5.91 4.47
C HIS A 169 11.10 -7.05 4.85
N VAL A 170 10.80 -7.22 6.13
CA VAL A 170 9.82 -8.22 6.59
C VAL A 170 8.41 -7.68 6.35
N VAL A 171 8.13 -6.50 6.88
CA VAL A 171 6.80 -5.90 6.84
C VAL A 171 6.46 -5.40 5.44
N GLY A 172 7.42 -4.79 4.76
CA GLY A 172 7.18 -4.13 3.48
C GLY A 172 6.49 -2.77 3.65
N PHE A 173 5.73 -2.37 2.64
CA PHE A 173 5.00 -1.11 2.65
C PHE A 173 3.77 -1.15 1.72
N THR A 174 2.90 -0.16 1.88
CA THR A 174 1.74 0.07 1.02
C THR A 174 1.95 1.30 0.14
N ASN A 175 1.24 1.38 -0.99
CA ASN A 175 1.09 2.62 -1.73
C ASN A 175 0.08 3.58 -1.05
N VAL A 176 -0.21 4.72 -1.69
CA VAL A 176 -1.14 5.74 -1.18
C VAL A 176 -2.58 5.21 -1.12
N GLU A 177 -2.92 4.23 -1.95
CA GLU A 177 -4.22 3.54 -1.98
C GLU A 177 -4.32 2.40 -0.94
N ASN A 178 -3.35 2.26 -0.01
CA ASN A 178 -3.26 1.17 0.97
C ASN A 178 -3.12 -0.24 0.37
N VAL A 179 -2.64 -0.36 -0.87
CA VAL A 179 -2.33 -1.65 -1.49
C VAL A 179 -0.91 -2.04 -1.16
N GLY A 180 -0.72 -3.26 -0.65
CA GLY A 180 0.62 -3.80 -0.34
C GLY A 180 1.53 -3.87 -1.57
N GLN A 181 2.79 -3.46 -1.41
CA GLN A 181 3.77 -3.40 -2.50
C GLN A 181 4.93 -4.37 -2.28
N GLU A 182 5.30 -4.63 -1.03
CA GLU A 182 6.42 -5.48 -0.65
C GLU A 182 6.12 -6.22 0.66
N GLY A 183 6.88 -7.27 0.95
CA GLY A 183 6.89 -7.99 2.22
C GLY A 183 5.54 -8.58 2.62
N VAL A 184 5.26 -8.63 3.92
CA VAL A 184 3.99 -9.12 4.48
C VAL A 184 2.80 -8.29 4.00
N GLU A 185 2.99 -6.98 3.81
CA GLU A 185 1.96 -6.10 3.27
C GLU A 185 1.47 -6.55 1.88
N LEU A 186 2.36 -7.04 1.03
CA LEU A 186 2.01 -7.59 -0.29
C LEU A 186 1.47 -9.01 -0.17
N SER A 187 2.21 -9.89 0.50
CA SER A 187 1.89 -11.32 0.55
C SER A 187 0.54 -11.62 1.19
N PHE A 188 0.14 -10.82 2.19
CA PHE A 188 -1.14 -10.94 2.91
C PHE A 188 -2.08 -9.77 2.63
N SER A 189 -1.94 -9.15 1.44
CA SER A 189 -2.71 -7.96 1.11
C SER A 189 -4.22 -8.21 1.15
N LYS A 190 -4.67 -9.40 0.77
CA LYS A 190 -6.08 -9.78 0.76
C LYS A 190 -6.70 -9.82 2.16
N GLU A 191 -5.97 -10.38 3.11
CA GLU A 191 -6.39 -10.50 4.52
C GLU A 191 -6.36 -9.15 5.21
N LEU A 192 -5.30 -8.37 4.95
CA LEU A 192 -5.09 -7.08 5.57
C LEU A 192 -6.03 -5.98 5.05
N SER A 193 -6.43 -5.99 3.77
CA SER A 193 -7.14 -4.86 3.16
C SER A 193 -8.58 -4.68 3.66
N GLY A 194 -9.22 -5.73 4.16
CA GLY A 194 -10.63 -5.69 4.49
C GLY A 194 -11.53 -5.53 3.24
N ARG A 195 -12.73 -5.06 3.46
CA ARG A 195 -13.70 -4.80 2.40
C ARG A 195 -14.30 -3.41 2.59
N ALA A 196 -14.14 -2.55 1.59
CA ALA A 196 -14.75 -1.23 1.60
C ALA A 196 -16.27 -1.32 1.70
N GLY A 197 -16.86 -0.40 2.43
CA GLY A 197 -18.29 -0.15 2.44
C GLY A 197 -18.69 0.80 1.31
N SER A 198 -19.97 1.05 1.22
CA SER A 198 -20.51 1.97 0.23
C SER A 198 -21.70 2.76 0.78
N ARG A 199 -21.80 4.00 0.34
CA ARG A 199 -22.92 4.90 0.64
C ARG A 199 -23.41 5.51 -0.67
N ARG A 200 -24.68 5.38 -0.94
CA ARG A 200 -25.28 5.93 -2.15
C ARG A 200 -25.79 7.34 -1.87
N VAL A 201 -25.34 8.32 -2.65
CA VAL A 201 -25.64 9.74 -2.44
C VAL A 201 -26.05 10.40 -3.74
N ILE A 202 -26.95 11.39 -3.66
CA ILE A 202 -27.19 12.33 -4.75
C ILE A 202 -26.18 13.46 -4.64
N LYS A 203 -25.51 13.76 -5.75
CA LYS A 203 -24.60 14.91 -5.86
C LYS A 203 -25.19 15.96 -6.77
N ASP A 204 -24.98 17.23 -6.42
CA ASP A 204 -25.27 18.35 -7.30
C ASP A 204 -24.26 18.42 -8.47
N ARG A 205 -24.45 19.42 -9.36
CA ARG A 205 -23.55 19.66 -10.51
C ARG A 205 -22.11 19.95 -10.10
N LEU A 206 -21.89 20.46 -8.90
CA LEU A 206 -20.58 20.76 -8.33
C LEU A 206 -19.97 19.58 -7.55
N GLY A 207 -20.66 18.44 -7.51
CA GLY A 207 -20.16 17.25 -6.83
C GLY A 207 -20.39 17.21 -5.32
N ARG A 208 -21.14 18.18 -4.75
CA ARG A 208 -21.49 18.20 -3.33
C ARG A 208 -22.62 17.21 -3.05
N VAL A 209 -22.53 16.53 -1.92
CA VAL A 209 -23.58 15.60 -1.46
C VAL A 209 -24.79 16.42 -1.01
N VAL A 210 -25.93 16.22 -1.67
CA VAL A 210 -27.20 16.88 -1.37
C VAL A 210 -28.06 16.00 -0.47
N GLU A 211 -28.10 14.69 -0.76
CA GLU A 211 -28.98 13.75 -0.07
C GLU A 211 -28.39 12.34 -0.06
N ASP A 212 -28.66 11.58 1.00
CA ASP A 212 -28.39 10.15 1.09
C ASP A 212 -29.55 9.35 0.52
N VAL A 213 -29.27 8.46 -0.43
CA VAL A 213 -30.30 7.65 -1.09
C VAL A 213 -29.95 6.19 -0.92
N GLY A 214 -30.77 5.47 -0.19
CA GLY A 214 -30.65 4.04 -0.04
C GLY A 214 -29.81 3.59 1.15
N GLU A 215 -29.49 2.32 1.16
CA GLU A 215 -28.86 1.64 2.28
C GLU A 215 -27.34 1.87 2.30
N THR A 216 -26.79 2.23 3.46
CA THR A 216 -25.35 2.33 3.66
C THR A 216 -24.80 0.96 4.01
N VAL A 217 -23.88 0.46 3.21
CA VAL A 217 -23.12 -0.76 3.53
C VAL A 217 -21.87 -0.35 4.34
N PRO A 218 -21.75 -0.76 5.61
CA PRO A 218 -20.59 -0.42 6.41
C PRO A 218 -19.33 -1.13 5.87
N PRO A 219 -18.15 -0.52 6.02
CA PRO A 219 -16.88 -1.20 5.72
C PRO A 219 -16.63 -2.32 6.71
N VAL A 220 -15.92 -3.36 6.24
CA VAL A 220 -15.40 -4.45 7.09
C VAL A 220 -13.89 -4.30 7.14
N ASP A 221 -13.35 -4.02 8.31
CA ASP A 221 -11.91 -3.84 8.50
C ASP A 221 -11.13 -5.11 8.19
N GLY A 222 -9.85 -4.95 7.81
CA GLY A 222 -8.95 -6.05 7.55
C GLY A 222 -8.61 -6.83 8.81
N ARG A 223 -8.18 -8.08 8.63
CA ARG A 223 -7.76 -8.94 9.74
C ARG A 223 -6.36 -8.56 10.19
N ASP A 224 -6.15 -8.58 11.51
CA ASP A 224 -4.81 -8.47 12.07
C ASP A 224 -4.01 -9.74 11.79
N LEU A 225 -2.72 -9.56 11.54
CA LEU A 225 -1.76 -10.65 11.38
C LEU A 225 -0.75 -10.62 12.51
N GLN A 226 -0.52 -11.76 13.14
CA GLN A 226 0.54 -11.96 14.10
C GLN A 226 1.65 -12.79 13.45
N LEU A 227 2.88 -12.26 13.48
CA LEU A 227 4.06 -12.90 12.91
C LEU A 227 4.86 -13.62 14.00
N SER A 228 5.72 -14.54 13.59
CA SER A 228 6.72 -15.18 14.48
C SER A 228 7.88 -14.24 14.84
N ILE A 229 8.04 -13.12 14.14
CA ILE A 229 9.07 -12.11 14.39
C ILE A 229 8.97 -11.59 15.83
N ASP A 230 10.13 -11.51 16.51
CA ASP A 230 10.29 -10.82 17.79
C ASP A 230 10.91 -9.44 17.52
N SER A 231 10.17 -8.36 17.81
CA SER A 231 10.61 -6.99 17.51
C SER A 231 11.93 -6.63 18.18
N LYS A 232 12.19 -7.13 19.39
CA LYS A 232 13.46 -6.86 20.10
C LYS A 232 14.62 -7.55 19.43
N VAL A 233 14.44 -8.84 19.07
CA VAL A 233 15.46 -9.62 18.36
C VAL A 233 15.71 -9.01 16.97
N GLN A 234 14.64 -8.64 16.26
CA GLN A 234 14.71 -7.99 14.94
C GLN A 234 15.49 -6.68 14.99
N PHE A 235 15.16 -5.80 15.93
CA PHE A 235 15.84 -4.52 16.10
C PHE A 235 17.31 -4.70 16.46
N PHE A 236 17.61 -5.60 17.40
CA PHE A 236 18.99 -5.89 17.80
C PHE A 236 19.81 -6.48 16.65
N ALA A 237 19.25 -7.46 15.91
CA ALA A 237 19.88 -8.05 14.74
C ALA A 237 20.18 -7.01 13.67
N PHE A 238 19.21 -6.13 13.35
CA PHE A 238 19.38 -5.04 12.40
C PHE A 238 20.49 -4.07 12.83
N GLN A 239 20.50 -3.67 14.09
CA GLN A 239 21.48 -2.72 14.64
C GLN A 239 22.89 -3.29 14.52
N LYS A 240 23.10 -4.54 14.95
CA LYS A 240 24.40 -5.21 14.87
C LYS A 240 24.86 -5.46 13.44
N LEU A 241 23.94 -5.82 12.56
CA LEU A 241 24.21 -5.97 11.14
C LEU A 241 24.68 -4.66 10.51
N ARG A 242 23.92 -3.58 10.72
CA ARG A 242 24.27 -2.25 10.21
C ARG A 242 25.67 -1.83 10.67
N ASP A 243 25.94 -1.94 11.97
CA ASP A 243 27.22 -1.56 12.55
C ASP A 243 28.36 -2.40 11.96
N ALA A 244 28.16 -3.70 11.79
CA ALA A 244 29.14 -4.60 11.17
C ALA A 244 29.41 -4.26 9.69
N VAL A 245 28.37 -4.01 8.90
CA VAL A 245 28.50 -3.64 7.49
C VAL A 245 29.27 -2.33 7.34
N VAL A 246 28.94 -1.32 8.17
CA VAL A 246 29.62 -0.03 8.15
C VAL A 246 31.08 -0.15 8.59
N ALA A 247 31.35 -0.83 9.72
CA ALA A 247 32.69 -0.98 10.26
C ALA A 247 33.63 -1.72 9.29
N ASN A 248 33.12 -2.75 8.60
CA ASN A 248 33.88 -3.54 7.64
C ASN A 248 33.82 -2.99 6.21
N LYS A 249 33.17 -1.85 5.96
CA LYS A 249 32.99 -1.27 4.63
C LYS A 249 32.42 -2.29 3.62
N ALA A 250 31.56 -3.19 4.10
CA ALA A 250 30.89 -4.16 3.26
C ALA A 250 29.82 -3.49 2.40
N ARG A 251 29.54 -4.06 1.23
CA ARG A 251 28.48 -3.54 0.33
C ARG A 251 27.08 -3.75 0.87
N ALA A 252 26.87 -4.87 1.53
CA ALA A 252 25.59 -5.30 2.07
C ALA A 252 25.79 -6.44 3.06
N GLY A 253 24.75 -6.77 3.80
CA GLY A 253 24.71 -7.92 4.68
C GLY A 253 23.27 -8.29 5.05
N SER A 254 23.09 -9.50 5.56
CA SER A 254 21.83 -9.99 6.09
C SER A 254 22.04 -10.83 7.34
N VAL A 255 21.02 -10.86 8.20
CA VAL A 255 20.95 -11.71 9.39
C VAL A 255 19.58 -12.39 9.42
N VAL A 256 19.60 -13.70 9.61
CA VAL A 256 18.39 -14.51 9.84
C VAL A 256 18.55 -15.21 11.18
N VAL A 257 17.55 -15.06 12.05
CA VAL A 257 17.49 -15.70 13.37
C VAL A 257 16.28 -16.62 13.41
N LEU A 258 16.54 -17.90 13.67
CA LEU A 258 15.52 -18.94 13.77
C LEU A 258 15.48 -19.50 15.19
N ASP A 259 14.31 -19.89 15.63
CA ASP A 259 14.16 -20.78 16.77
C ASP A 259 14.59 -22.19 16.35
N ALA A 260 15.58 -22.75 17.03
CA ALA A 260 16.17 -24.03 16.65
C ALA A 260 15.24 -25.25 16.91
N ILE A 261 14.18 -25.06 17.72
CA ILE A 261 13.25 -26.13 18.07
C ILE A 261 12.02 -26.08 17.16
N THR A 262 11.44 -24.88 17.00
CA THR A 262 10.19 -24.70 16.25
C THR A 262 10.40 -24.38 14.77
N GLY A 263 11.57 -23.89 14.40
CA GLY A 263 11.87 -23.37 13.06
C GLY A 263 11.27 -21.99 12.79
N GLU A 264 10.64 -21.35 13.79
CA GLU A 264 10.05 -20.03 13.63
C GLU A 264 11.09 -18.97 13.33
N LEU A 265 10.79 -18.09 12.37
CA LEU A 265 11.63 -16.94 12.04
C LEU A 265 11.45 -15.85 13.09
N LEU A 266 12.47 -15.61 13.91
CA LEU A 266 12.47 -14.61 14.97
C LEU A 266 12.95 -13.24 14.47
N ALA A 267 13.90 -13.22 13.53
CA ALA A 267 14.37 -12.01 12.86
C ALA A 267 14.86 -12.29 11.45
N LEU A 268 14.65 -11.32 10.56
CA LEU A 268 15.23 -11.26 9.23
C LEU A 268 15.58 -9.79 8.94
N ALA A 269 16.86 -9.47 9.01
CA ALA A 269 17.38 -8.14 8.81
C ALA A 269 18.28 -8.05 7.58
N ASN A 270 18.19 -6.97 6.84
CA ASN A 270 19.05 -6.66 5.70
C ASN A 270 19.60 -5.24 5.85
N TYR A 271 20.82 -5.03 5.33
CA TYR A 271 21.41 -3.71 5.19
C TYR A 271 22.16 -3.63 3.86
N PRO A 272 22.00 -2.53 3.06
CA PRO A 272 21.23 -1.31 3.34
C PRO A 272 19.72 -1.55 3.42
N SER A 273 19.04 -0.67 4.16
CA SER A 273 17.59 -0.72 4.39
C SER A 273 16.93 0.63 4.07
N TYR A 274 15.65 0.75 4.33
CA TYR A 274 14.87 1.94 4.05
C TYR A 274 13.82 2.20 5.15
N VAL A 275 13.33 3.43 5.21
CA VAL A 275 12.20 3.78 6.08
C VAL A 275 10.91 3.66 5.27
N PRO A 276 9.98 2.74 5.61
CA PRO A 276 8.77 2.51 4.83
C PRO A 276 7.88 3.76 4.66
N ASP A 277 7.92 4.68 5.63
CA ASP A 277 7.18 5.96 5.59
C ASP A 277 7.84 7.04 4.73
N ARG A 278 9.13 6.88 4.38
CA ARG A 278 9.93 7.88 3.65
C ARG A 278 10.65 7.24 2.48
N ARG A 279 9.94 7.08 1.37
CA ARG A 279 10.43 6.34 0.19
C ARG A 279 10.93 7.24 -0.95
N GLN A 280 11.29 8.48 -0.64
CA GLN A 280 11.86 9.38 -1.65
C GLN A 280 13.31 8.97 -1.95
N ASN A 281 13.66 8.90 -3.24
CA ASN A 281 15.01 8.60 -3.73
C ASN A 281 15.59 7.24 -3.29
N LEU A 282 14.74 6.22 -3.09
CA LEU A 282 15.21 4.87 -2.77
C LEU A 282 15.93 4.23 -3.97
N THR A 283 17.00 3.50 -3.66
CA THR A 283 17.69 2.66 -4.63
C THR A 283 17.13 1.23 -4.61
N GLY A 284 17.26 0.50 -5.72
CA GLY A 284 16.87 -0.92 -5.76
C GLY A 284 17.61 -1.78 -4.73
N ALA A 285 18.86 -1.40 -4.38
CA ALA A 285 19.63 -2.10 -3.36
C ALA A 285 19.02 -2.00 -1.95
N GLN A 286 18.39 -0.85 -1.63
CA GLN A 286 17.74 -0.66 -0.34
C GLN A 286 16.41 -1.42 -0.23
N LEU A 287 15.69 -1.59 -1.33
CA LEU A 287 14.39 -2.29 -1.35
C LEU A 287 14.54 -3.81 -1.32
N ARG A 288 15.68 -4.32 -1.78
CA ARG A 288 15.88 -5.76 -1.98
C ARG A 288 16.03 -6.51 -0.67
N ASN A 289 15.23 -7.55 -0.47
CA ASN A 289 15.40 -8.48 0.65
C ASN A 289 16.53 -9.46 0.32
N ILE A 290 17.75 -9.04 0.61
CA ILE A 290 19.00 -9.73 0.25
C ILE A 290 19.02 -11.16 0.81
N ALA A 291 18.51 -11.36 2.02
CA ALA A 291 18.46 -12.67 2.66
C ALA A 291 17.63 -13.70 1.85
N LEU A 292 16.67 -13.25 1.04
CA LEU A 292 15.79 -14.12 0.25
C LEU A 292 16.11 -14.12 -1.25
N THR A 293 16.65 -13.01 -1.77
CA THR A 293 16.76 -12.80 -3.22
C THR A 293 18.19 -12.97 -3.75
N ASP A 294 19.19 -12.81 -2.89
CA ASP A 294 20.58 -12.84 -3.34
C ASP A 294 21.16 -14.23 -3.17
N VAL A 295 21.88 -14.64 -4.19
CA VAL A 295 22.67 -15.89 -4.16
C VAL A 295 24.10 -15.58 -3.75
N PHE A 296 24.71 -16.48 -3.00
CA PHE A 296 26.10 -16.38 -2.56
C PHE A 296 26.77 -17.76 -2.55
N GLU A 297 28.08 -17.78 -2.60
CA GLU A 297 28.85 -18.99 -2.45
C GLU A 297 28.92 -19.35 -0.95
N PRO A 298 28.31 -20.48 -0.52
CA PRO A 298 28.20 -20.81 0.91
C PRO A 298 29.56 -21.16 1.55
N GLY A 299 30.53 -21.61 0.78
CA GLY A 299 31.86 -21.93 1.26
C GLY A 299 31.87 -22.95 2.38
N SER A 300 32.70 -22.70 3.44
CA SER A 300 32.86 -23.63 4.57
C SER A 300 31.59 -23.87 5.40
N THR A 301 30.51 -23.09 5.21
CA THR A 301 29.27 -23.37 5.87
C THR A 301 28.58 -24.66 5.41
N MET A 302 29.06 -25.22 4.28
CA MET A 302 28.56 -26.52 3.77
C MET A 302 29.25 -27.72 4.41
N LYS A 303 30.42 -27.55 5.06
CA LYS A 303 31.18 -28.66 5.65
C LYS A 303 30.41 -29.42 6.76
N PRO A 304 29.69 -28.76 7.65
CA PRO A 304 28.87 -29.46 8.66
C PRO A 304 27.89 -30.48 8.08
N PHE A 305 27.29 -30.19 6.94
CA PHE A 305 26.37 -31.14 6.29
C PHE A 305 27.09 -32.38 5.80
N THR A 306 28.25 -32.22 5.13
CA THR A 306 29.09 -33.32 4.67
C THR A 306 29.60 -34.18 5.85
N VAL A 307 30.10 -33.52 6.89
CA VAL A 307 30.58 -34.21 8.10
C VAL A 307 29.46 -34.89 8.85
N GLY A 308 28.31 -34.22 8.97
CA GLY A 308 27.09 -34.77 9.60
C GLY A 308 26.64 -36.07 8.91
N LEU A 309 26.59 -36.11 7.59
CA LEU A 309 26.26 -37.31 6.83
C LEU A 309 27.30 -38.45 7.07
N ALA A 310 28.57 -38.12 7.12
CA ALA A 310 29.63 -39.11 7.38
C ALA A 310 29.54 -39.71 8.78
N LEU A 311 29.17 -38.91 9.77
CA LEU A 311 28.89 -39.36 11.15
C LEU A 311 27.63 -40.20 11.24
N GLU A 312 26.52 -39.73 10.64
CA GLU A 312 25.19 -40.41 10.67
C GLU A 312 25.28 -41.79 10.01
N THR A 313 25.97 -41.89 8.90
CA THR A 313 26.18 -43.15 8.18
C THR A 313 27.25 -44.04 8.80
N GLY A 314 27.86 -43.64 9.94
CA GLY A 314 28.84 -44.43 10.69
C GLY A 314 30.22 -44.58 9.99
N ARG A 315 30.48 -43.86 8.90
CA ARG A 315 31.79 -43.92 8.20
C ARG A 315 32.94 -43.35 9.02
N VAL A 316 32.63 -42.38 9.87
CA VAL A 316 33.56 -41.79 10.82
C VAL A 316 32.91 -41.60 12.18
N LYS A 317 33.71 -41.44 13.21
CA LYS A 317 33.34 -41.01 14.56
C LYS A 317 33.97 -39.65 14.85
N VAL A 318 33.45 -38.93 15.84
CA VAL A 318 33.99 -37.60 16.21
C VAL A 318 35.48 -37.56 16.38
N ASN A 319 36.07 -38.61 16.98
CA ASN A 319 37.49 -38.77 17.25
C ASN A 319 38.28 -39.55 16.15
N THR A 320 37.62 -39.88 15.01
CA THR A 320 38.33 -40.60 13.93
C THR A 320 39.43 -39.71 13.37
N PRO A 321 40.69 -40.25 13.30
CA PRO A 321 41.84 -39.50 12.76
C PRO A 321 41.74 -39.42 11.24
N ILE A 322 41.89 -38.23 10.70
CA ILE A 322 41.92 -37.91 9.27
C ILE A 322 43.27 -37.31 8.94
N GLN A 323 44.03 -37.96 8.08
CA GLN A 323 45.31 -37.45 7.62
C GLN A 323 45.08 -36.31 6.61
N THR A 324 45.51 -35.10 6.94
CA THR A 324 45.37 -33.92 6.07
C THR A 324 46.68 -33.38 5.51
N ALA A 325 47.84 -33.90 6.00
CA ALA A 325 49.12 -33.50 5.41
C ALA A 325 49.23 -33.91 3.91
N PRO A 326 49.91 -33.15 3.09
CA PRO A 326 50.59 -31.88 3.34
C PRO A 326 49.68 -30.64 3.25
N GLY A 327 48.42 -30.74 3.54
CA GLY A 327 47.42 -29.63 3.45
C GLY A 327 46.92 -29.40 2.03
N ARG A 328 47.09 -30.36 1.12
CA ARG A 328 46.57 -30.35 -0.24
C ARG A 328 46.30 -31.76 -0.75
N ILE A 329 45.29 -31.89 -1.60
CA ILE A 329 44.93 -33.15 -2.27
C ILE A 329 44.56 -32.86 -3.72
N GLN A 330 44.94 -33.75 -4.62
CA GLN A 330 44.53 -33.69 -6.02
C GLN A 330 43.35 -34.63 -6.29
N ILE A 331 42.29 -34.11 -6.90
CA ILE A 331 41.14 -34.91 -7.30
C ILE A 331 40.75 -34.49 -8.71
N THR A 332 40.68 -35.48 -9.62
CA THR A 332 40.24 -35.29 -11.03
C THR A 332 40.82 -34.03 -11.70
N GLY A 333 42.14 -33.79 -11.52
CA GLY A 333 42.83 -32.67 -12.14
C GLY A 333 42.77 -31.33 -11.36
N SER A 334 41.98 -31.25 -10.30
CA SER A 334 41.89 -30.06 -9.43
C SER A 334 42.66 -30.25 -8.12
N THR A 335 43.34 -29.22 -7.67
CA THR A 335 44.03 -29.20 -6.37
C THR A 335 43.16 -28.52 -5.34
N ILE A 336 42.82 -29.23 -4.27
CA ILE A 336 42.10 -28.70 -3.11
C ILE A 336 43.12 -28.50 -1.99
N SER A 337 43.15 -27.32 -1.39
CA SER A 337 44.09 -26.95 -0.37
C SER A 337 43.41 -26.41 0.89
N ASP A 338 44.00 -26.70 2.05
CA ASP A 338 43.67 -26.03 3.30
C ASP A 338 44.30 -24.64 3.35
N ALA A 339 43.71 -23.72 4.09
CA ALA A 339 44.27 -22.40 4.33
C ALA A 339 45.61 -22.48 5.08
N HIS A 340 45.73 -23.45 6.01
CA HIS A 340 46.94 -23.76 6.74
C HIS A 340 47.16 -25.27 6.70
N PRO A 341 48.38 -25.76 6.41
CA PRO A 341 48.68 -27.18 6.46
C PRO A 341 48.54 -27.73 7.88
N HIS A 342 47.88 -28.88 7.99
CA HIS A 342 47.77 -29.63 9.23
C HIS A 342 48.29 -31.06 9.00
N GLY A 343 48.57 -31.77 10.11
CA GLY A 343 48.91 -33.17 10.09
C GLY A 343 47.67 -34.08 10.14
N VAL A 344 47.60 -34.89 11.18
CA VAL A 344 46.40 -35.68 11.48
C VAL A 344 45.46 -34.82 12.29
N LEU A 345 44.20 -34.74 11.86
CA LEU A 345 43.12 -34.06 12.56
C LEU A 345 42.02 -35.07 12.91
N THR A 346 41.35 -34.91 14.05
CA THR A 346 40.11 -35.59 14.31
C THR A 346 38.98 -34.99 13.47
N VAL A 347 37.82 -35.66 13.34
CA VAL A 347 36.66 -35.14 12.64
C VAL A 347 36.19 -33.83 13.26
N GLU A 348 36.23 -33.71 14.60
CA GLU A 348 35.96 -32.46 15.32
C GLU A 348 36.94 -31.36 14.90
N GLU A 349 38.22 -31.65 14.89
CA GLU A 349 39.25 -30.69 14.48
C GLU A 349 39.14 -30.31 13.00
N VAL A 350 38.65 -31.20 12.12
CA VAL A 350 38.40 -30.87 10.71
C VAL A 350 37.37 -29.74 10.59
N ILE A 351 36.32 -29.78 11.40
CA ILE A 351 35.32 -28.69 11.46
C ILE A 351 35.94 -27.45 12.11
N GLN A 352 36.58 -27.61 13.27
CA GLN A 352 37.17 -26.51 14.03
C GLN A 352 38.24 -25.73 13.22
N LYS A 353 39.09 -26.45 12.48
CA LYS A 353 40.15 -25.88 11.63
C LYS A 353 39.66 -25.57 10.21
N SER A 354 38.39 -25.93 9.90
CA SER A 354 37.82 -25.75 8.56
C SER A 354 38.66 -26.40 7.44
N SER A 355 39.20 -27.61 7.68
CA SER A 355 40.04 -28.31 6.70
C SER A 355 39.20 -28.72 5.48
N ASN A 356 39.60 -28.23 4.30
CA ASN A 356 39.05 -28.66 3.01
C ASN A 356 39.46 -30.10 2.71
N VAL A 357 40.74 -30.43 2.95
CA VAL A 357 41.29 -31.76 2.70
C VAL A 357 40.60 -32.82 3.57
N GLY A 358 40.38 -32.53 4.84
CA GLY A 358 39.70 -33.43 5.76
C GLY A 358 38.24 -33.67 5.36
N THR A 359 37.51 -32.62 5.01
CA THR A 359 36.14 -32.73 4.55
C THR A 359 36.01 -33.51 3.24
N VAL A 360 36.86 -33.24 2.28
CA VAL A 360 36.87 -33.96 0.99
C VAL A 360 37.17 -35.44 1.18
N LYS A 361 38.13 -35.80 2.06
CA LYS A 361 38.43 -37.20 2.36
C LYS A 361 37.22 -37.93 2.99
N MET A 362 36.43 -37.28 3.79
CA MET A 362 35.16 -37.85 4.28
C MET A 362 34.11 -37.95 3.15
N ALA A 363 33.97 -36.89 2.34
CA ALA A 363 33.04 -36.89 1.21
C ALA A 363 33.30 -38.00 0.22
N MET A 364 34.59 -38.32 -0.05
CA MET A 364 34.99 -39.42 -0.96
C MET A 364 34.63 -40.81 -0.43
N GLN A 365 34.27 -40.97 0.83
CA GLN A 365 33.77 -42.24 1.37
C GLN A 365 32.27 -42.44 1.13
N MET A 366 31.58 -41.40 0.64
CA MET A 366 30.15 -41.44 0.38
C MET A 366 29.87 -41.54 -1.12
N GLN A 367 28.74 -42.15 -1.46
CA GLN A 367 28.28 -42.16 -2.85
C GLN A 367 27.72 -40.80 -3.22
N PRO A 368 27.86 -40.31 -4.44
CA PRO A 368 27.34 -39.04 -4.90
C PRO A 368 25.81 -38.91 -4.62
N ARG A 369 25.06 -39.99 -4.71
CA ARG A 369 23.62 -40.02 -4.46
C ARG A 369 23.28 -39.74 -3.00
N GLU A 370 24.04 -40.28 -2.04
CA GLU A 370 23.82 -40.05 -0.61
C GLU A 370 23.99 -38.57 -0.27
N MET A 371 25.03 -37.93 -0.81
CA MET A 371 25.24 -36.49 -0.63
C MET A 371 24.12 -35.67 -1.30
N TRP A 372 23.70 -36.06 -2.49
CA TRP A 372 22.61 -35.37 -3.18
C TRP A 372 21.29 -35.49 -2.42
N GLU A 373 20.95 -36.67 -1.90
CA GLU A 373 19.74 -36.91 -1.11
C GLU A 373 19.75 -36.05 0.15
N MET A 374 20.86 -36.02 0.89
CA MET A 374 21.01 -35.20 2.09
C MET A 374 20.86 -33.69 1.77
N TYR A 375 21.55 -33.17 0.76
CA TYR A 375 21.41 -31.76 0.35
C TYR A 375 20.00 -31.43 -0.09
N SER A 376 19.32 -32.35 -0.78
CA SER A 376 17.93 -32.17 -1.20
C SER A 376 16.98 -32.14 0.00
N GLN A 377 17.19 -32.98 1.02
CA GLN A 377 16.38 -33.01 2.23
C GLN A 377 16.47 -31.70 3.02
N VAL A 378 17.62 -31.04 3.05
CA VAL A 378 17.81 -29.73 3.69
C VAL A 378 17.46 -28.57 2.76
N GLY A 379 16.85 -28.83 1.60
CA GLY A 379 16.31 -27.81 0.69
C GLY A 379 17.33 -27.23 -0.31
N ILE A 380 18.58 -27.72 -0.33
CA ILE A 380 19.59 -27.23 -1.28
C ILE A 380 19.32 -27.81 -2.67
N GLY A 381 19.33 -26.96 -3.70
CA GLY A 381 19.07 -27.35 -5.08
C GLY A 381 17.58 -27.53 -5.44
N GLN A 382 16.68 -27.17 -4.55
CA GLN A 382 15.23 -27.09 -4.80
C GLN A 382 14.82 -25.64 -5.15
N LYS A 383 13.75 -25.49 -5.95
CA LYS A 383 13.17 -24.19 -6.31
C LYS A 383 12.10 -23.77 -5.30
#